data_39357be984c84276eae85dd1300451f9
#
_entry.id   39357be984c84276eae85dd1300451f9
#
_cell.length_a   1.000
_cell.length_b   1.000
_cell.length_c   1.000
_cell.angle_alpha   90.00
_cell.angle_beta   90.00
_cell.angle_gamma   90.00
#
_symmetry.space_group_name_H-M   'P 1'
#
loop_
_entity.id
_entity.type
_entity.pdbx_description
1 polymer ?
#
loop_
_entity_poly.entity_id
_entity_poly.type
_entity_poly.pdbx_seq_one_letter_code
_entity_poly.pdbx_strand_id
1 'polypeptide(L)'
;MHSGKVYTETYDKLLLAPGAKPTVPALSGVSSERVFTLRTVEDTLRIRHFVEDQKPKTAVLAGGGFIGLEMAENLVEMGVSVTIVQRPKQLLAPLDSRSCKTEADIPFF
;
A
#
# COMPACT_ATOMS: atom_id res chain seq x y z
N MET A 1 5.41 -0.17 -24.29
CA MET A 1 5.46 1.02 -25.19
C MET A 1 4.11 1.09 -25.91
N HIS A 2 3.41 2.21 -25.85
CA HIS A 2 2.21 2.42 -26.66
C HIS A 2 2.65 2.72 -28.09
N SER A 3 2.31 1.84 -29.01
CA SER A 3 2.65 2.00 -30.44
C SER A 3 1.86 3.12 -31.13
N GLY A 4 0.87 3.71 -30.46
CA GLY A 4 -0.06 4.69 -31.05
C GLY A 4 -1.00 4.11 -32.12
N LYS A 5 -0.95 2.80 -32.37
CA LYS A 5 -1.77 2.15 -33.37
C LYS A 5 -3.17 1.89 -32.79
N VAL A 6 -4.19 2.34 -33.50
CA VAL A 6 -5.61 2.12 -33.14
C VAL A 6 -6.12 0.90 -33.90
N TYR A 7 -6.82 0.03 -33.20
CA TYR A 7 -7.48 -1.14 -33.76
C TYR A 7 -8.97 -1.02 -33.50
N THR A 8 -9.78 -1.48 -34.45
CA THR A 8 -11.23 -1.56 -34.31
C THR A 8 -11.61 -3.03 -34.42
N GLU A 9 -12.26 -3.54 -33.37
CA GLU A 9 -12.73 -4.92 -33.29
C GLU A 9 -14.22 -4.95 -32.97
N THR A 10 -14.93 -5.93 -33.51
CA THR A 10 -16.34 -6.18 -33.19
C THR A 10 -16.44 -7.25 -32.10
N TYR A 11 -17.36 -7.10 -31.17
CA TYR A 11 -17.57 -8.04 -30.08
C TYR A 11 -19.05 -8.16 -29.71
N ASP A 12 -19.46 -9.32 -29.21
CA ASP A 12 -20.82 -9.55 -28.69
C ASP A 12 -20.92 -9.20 -27.21
N LYS A 13 -19.83 -9.39 -26.47
CA LYS A 13 -19.72 -9.05 -25.03
C LYS A 13 -18.33 -8.51 -24.72
N LEU A 14 -18.27 -7.47 -23.92
CA LEU A 14 -17.01 -6.82 -23.51
C LEU A 14 -16.80 -6.95 -22.01
N LEU A 15 -15.64 -7.47 -21.60
CA LEU A 15 -15.14 -7.44 -20.23
C LEU A 15 -14.01 -6.42 -20.12
N LEU A 16 -14.20 -5.37 -19.32
CA LEU A 16 -13.16 -4.38 -19.04
C LEU A 16 -12.47 -4.70 -17.70
N ALA A 17 -11.21 -5.07 -17.77
CA ALA A 17 -10.37 -5.34 -16.59
C ALA A 17 -9.04 -4.58 -16.67
N PRO A 18 -9.05 -3.22 -16.69
CA PRO A 18 -7.86 -2.40 -16.93
C PRO A 18 -6.91 -2.35 -15.75
N GLY A 19 -7.25 -2.97 -14.62
CA GLY A 19 -6.51 -2.88 -13.38
C GLY A 19 -6.70 -1.53 -12.68
N ALA A 20 -5.80 -1.24 -11.74
CA ALA A 20 -5.77 0.01 -10.98
C ALA A 20 -4.32 0.43 -10.75
N LYS A 21 -4.14 1.69 -10.37
CA LYS A 21 -2.86 2.20 -9.88
C LYS A 21 -3.07 2.91 -8.54
N PRO A 22 -2.04 2.96 -7.67
CA PRO A 22 -2.14 3.68 -6.41
C PRO A 22 -2.47 5.15 -6.63
N THR A 23 -3.33 5.70 -5.78
CA THR A 23 -3.56 7.14 -5.73
C THR A 23 -2.53 7.76 -4.78
N VAL A 24 -1.69 8.63 -5.31
CA VAL A 24 -0.72 9.39 -4.52
C VAL A 24 -1.29 10.79 -4.30
N PRO A 25 -1.53 11.21 -3.04
CA PRO A 25 -2.06 12.54 -2.77
C PRO A 25 -1.01 13.60 -3.10
N ALA A 26 -1.46 14.78 -3.50
CA ALA A 26 -0.58 15.93 -3.77
C ALA A 26 -0.14 16.58 -2.44
N LEU A 27 0.81 15.96 -1.77
CA LEU A 27 1.39 16.45 -0.50
C LEU A 27 2.85 16.86 -0.70
N SER A 28 3.29 17.83 0.08
CA SER A 28 4.71 18.20 0.13
C SER A 28 5.55 16.99 0.57
N GLY A 29 6.65 16.72 -0.15
CA GLY A 29 7.55 15.61 0.17
C GLY A 29 7.16 14.25 -0.39
N VAL A 30 6.00 14.10 -1.04
CA VAL A 30 5.53 12.82 -1.60
C VAL A 30 6.43 12.26 -2.71
N SER A 31 7.21 13.10 -3.35
CA SER A 31 8.21 12.72 -4.38
C SER A 31 9.56 12.28 -3.79
N SER A 32 9.68 12.19 -2.47
CA SER A 32 10.90 11.69 -1.82
C SER A 32 11.15 10.23 -2.19
N GLU A 33 12.43 9.86 -2.34
CA GLU A 33 12.87 8.46 -2.56
C GLU A 33 12.52 7.52 -1.40
N ARG A 34 12.10 8.07 -0.25
CA ARG A 34 11.64 7.34 0.93
C ARG A 34 10.12 7.13 0.97
N VAL A 35 9.40 7.57 -0.05
CA VAL A 35 7.95 7.39 -0.18
C VAL A 35 7.66 6.33 -1.23
N PHE A 36 6.95 5.31 -0.83
CA PHE A 36 6.62 4.16 -1.65
C PHE A 36 5.11 3.99 -1.77
N THR A 37 4.69 3.43 -2.88
CA THR A 37 3.36 2.85 -3.05
C THR A 37 3.51 1.36 -3.24
N LEU A 38 2.52 0.58 -2.82
CA LEU A 38 2.53 -0.87 -2.95
C LEU A 38 1.34 -1.33 -3.79
N ARG A 39 1.64 -1.93 -4.94
CA ARG A 39 0.63 -2.51 -5.83
C ARG A 39 1.14 -3.72 -6.59
N THR A 40 2.42 -3.73 -6.98
CA THR A 40 3.03 -4.75 -7.83
C THR A 40 4.14 -5.48 -7.09
N VAL A 41 4.60 -6.58 -7.67
CA VAL A 41 5.78 -7.32 -7.15
C VAL A 41 7.02 -6.43 -7.17
N GLU A 42 7.17 -5.62 -8.20
CA GLU A 42 8.30 -4.68 -8.32
C GLU A 42 8.30 -3.65 -7.18
N ASP A 43 7.10 -3.15 -6.79
CA ASP A 43 6.98 -2.25 -5.63
C ASP A 43 7.42 -2.95 -4.35
N THR A 44 7.00 -4.21 -4.15
CA THR A 44 7.40 -5.02 -2.98
C THR A 44 8.92 -5.20 -2.93
N LEU A 45 9.54 -5.55 -4.06
CA LEU A 45 10.99 -5.72 -4.14
C LEU A 45 11.74 -4.42 -3.87
N ARG A 46 11.26 -3.29 -4.37
CA ARG A 46 11.84 -1.96 -4.10
C ARG A 46 11.80 -1.62 -2.62
N ILE A 47 10.64 -1.83 -1.97
CA ILE A 47 10.49 -1.59 -0.52
C ILE A 47 11.44 -2.50 0.26
N ARG A 48 11.46 -3.78 -0.07
CA ARG A 48 12.33 -4.77 0.59
C ARG A 48 13.79 -4.39 0.49
N HIS A 49 14.30 -4.12 -0.72
CA HIS A 49 15.70 -3.69 -0.92
C HIS A 49 16.01 -2.42 -0.14
N PHE A 50 15.10 -1.45 -0.15
CA PHE A 50 15.29 -0.23 0.64
C PHE A 50 15.42 -0.52 2.14
N VAL A 51 14.58 -1.40 2.69
CA VAL A 51 14.63 -1.76 4.11
C VAL A 51 15.92 -2.53 4.44
N GLU A 52 16.32 -3.47 3.60
CA GLU A 52 17.55 -4.27 3.77
C GLU A 52 18.81 -3.41 3.69
N ASP A 53 18.86 -2.46 2.75
CA ASP A 53 20.03 -1.61 2.50
C ASP A 53 20.15 -0.44 3.48
N GLN A 54 19.02 0.28 3.68
CA GLN A 54 19.02 1.51 4.49
C GLN A 54 18.75 1.27 5.96
N LYS A 55 18.22 0.10 6.34
CA LYS A 55 17.90 -0.32 7.71
C LYS A 55 17.16 0.78 8.48
N PRO A 56 16.02 1.28 7.96
CA PRO A 56 15.25 2.32 8.62
C PRO A 56 14.77 1.82 9.97
N LYS A 57 14.79 2.70 10.98
CA LYS A 57 14.30 2.36 12.33
C LYS A 57 12.79 2.49 12.44
N THR A 58 12.19 3.37 11.63
CA THR A 58 10.77 3.70 11.69
C THR A 58 10.16 3.76 10.29
N ALA A 59 8.89 3.40 10.20
CA ALA A 59 8.07 3.55 9.00
C ALA A 59 6.68 4.08 9.36
N VAL A 60 6.08 4.85 8.45
CA VAL A 60 4.71 5.31 8.55
C VAL A 60 3.92 4.74 7.38
N LEU A 61 2.82 4.06 7.68
CA LEU A 61 1.89 3.51 6.70
C LEU A 61 0.63 4.36 6.62
N ALA A 62 0.31 4.87 5.44
CA ALA A 62 -0.92 5.60 5.18
C ALA A 62 -2.00 4.65 4.68
N GLY A 63 -2.88 4.23 5.58
CA GLY A 63 -4.00 3.32 5.33
C GLY A 63 -3.92 2.02 6.11
N GLY A 64 -4.95 1.74 6.91
CA GLY A 64 -5.09 0.52 7.73
C GLY A 64 -6.02 -0.52 7.09
N GLY A 65 -5.95 -0.69 5.77
CA GLY A 65 -6.59 -1.79 5.06
C GLY A 65 -5.73 -3.06 5.07
N PHE A 66 -6.19 -4.14 4.42
CA PHE A 66 -5.50 -5.43 4.38
C PHE A 66 -4.02 -5.31 3.96
N ILE A 67 -3.75 -4.61 2.85
CA ILE A 67 -2.38 -4.42 2.36
C ILE A 67 -1.52 -3.67 3.38
N GLY A 68 -2.09 -2.64 4.03
CA GLY A 68 -1.36 -1.85 5.04
C GLY A 68 -1.00 -2.68 6.27
N LEU A 69 -1.91 -3.53 6.74
CA LEU A 69 -1.67 -4.39 7.91
C LEU A 69 -0.63 -5.47 7.61
N GLU A 70 -0.75 -6.18 6.49
CA GLU A 70 0.25 -7.16 6.07
C GLU A 70 1.63 -6.54 5.88
N MET A 71 1.69 -5.32 5.33
CA MET A 71 2.95 -4.58 5.23
C MET A 71 3.51 -4.22 6.62
N ALA A 72 2.63 -3.83 7.56
CA ALA A 72 3.05 -3.51 8.93
C ALA A 72 3.68 -4.72 9.61
N GLU A 73 3.04 -5.90 9.53
CA GLU A 73 3.56 -7.14 10.09
C GLU A 73 4.96 -7.46 9.52
N ASN A 74 5.09 -7.46 8.20
CA ASN A 74 6.38 -7.74 7.55
C ASN A 74 7.47 -6.75 7.94
N LEU A 75 7.17 -5.46 8.06
CA LEU A 75 8.14 -4.45 8.48
C LEU A 75 8.54 -4.62 9.95
N VAL A 76 7.59 -4.96 10.83
CA VAL A 76 7.87 -5.25 12.25
C VAL A 76 8.75 -6.48 12.37
N GLU A 77 8.49 -7.56 11.62
CA GLU A 77 9.37 -8.74 11.57
C GLU A 77 10.79 -8.42 11.09
N MET A 78 10.94 -7.42 10.22
CA MET A 78 12.24 -6.90 9.79
C MET A 78 12.89 -5.95 10.82
N GLY A 79 12.27 -5.73 11.98
CA GLY A 79 12.79 -4.88 13.06
C GLY A 79 12.51 -3.39 12.89
N VAL A 80 11.56 -3.01 12.05
CA VAL A 80 11.16 -1.62 11.83
C VAL A 80 9.98 -1.27 12.75
N SER A 81 10.06 -0.17 13.49
CA SER A 81 8.94 0.36 14.25
C SER A 81 7.92 1.01 13.30
N VAL A 82 6.67 0.53 13.32
CA VAL A 82 5.65 0.95 12.36
C VAL A 82 4.57 1.79 13.03
N THR A 83 4.18 2.88 12.38
CA THR A 83 3.01 3.70 12.74
C THR A 83 2.02 3.67 11.58
N ILE A 84 0.75 3.35 11.86
CA ILE A 84 -0.33 3.39 10.86
C ILE A 84 -1.15 4.66 11.05
N VAL A 85 -1.31 5.43 9.96
CA VAL A 85 -2.15 6.62 9.91
C VAL A 85 -3.32 6.37 8.97
N GLN A 86 -4.55 6.61 9.44
CA GLN A 86 -5.74 6.44 8.62
C GLN A 86 -6.86 7.42 8.97
N ARG A 87 -7.77 7.65 8.02
CA ARG A 87 -8.94 8.52 8.22
C ARG A 87 -10.10 7.84 8.99
N PRO A 88 -10.49 6.57 8.70
CA PRO A 88 -11.50 5.87 9.47
C PRO A 88 -11.08 5.67 10.94
N LYS A 89 -12.07 5.61 11.84
CA LYS A 89 -11.82 5.38 13.28
C LYS A 89 -11.43 3.93 13.63
N GLN A 90 -11.48 3.02 12.66
CA GLN A 90 -11.15 1.60 12.84
C GLN A 90 -10.30 1.08 11.68
N LEU A 91 -9.48 0.09 11.96
CA LEU A 91 -8.79 -0.69 10.95
C LEU A 91 -9.79 -1.55 10.18
N LEU A 92 -9.42 -1.94 8.95
CA LEU A 92 -10.25 -2.82 8.14
C LEU A 92 -11.70 -2.33 8.09
N ALA A 93 -11.93 -1.10 7.67
CA ALA A 93 -13.25 -0.45 7.64
C ALA A 93 -14.42 -1.32 7.11
N PRO A 94 -14.21 -2.33 6.21
CA PRO A 94 -15.27 -3.25 5.81
C PRO A 94 -15.69 -4.27 6.87
N LEU A 95 -14.91 -4.45 7.94
CA LEU A 95 -15.22 -5.38 9.03
C LEU A 95 -15.98 -4.69 10.17
N ASP A 96 -16.83 -5.45 10.88
CA ASP A 96 -17.48 -4.98 12.09
C ASP A 96 -16.42 -4.61 13.16
N SER A 97 -16.61 -3.50 13.84
CA SER A 97 -15.74 -3.03 14.92
C SER A 97 -15.53 -4.05 16.05
N ARG A 98 -16.47 -4.98 16.22
CA ARG A 98 -16.35 -6.09 17.19
C ARG A 98 -15.39 -7.19 16.73
N SER A 99 -15.20 -7.34 15.43
CA SER A 99 -14.29 -8.33 14.83
C SER A 99 -12.86 -7.82 14.71
N CYS A 100 -12.67 -6.51 14.85
CA CYS A 100 -11.37 -5.84 14.70
C CYS A 100 -10.75 -5.61 16.09
N LYS A 101 -10.47 -6.68 16.83
CA LYS A 101 -9.62 -6.63 18.02
C LYS A 101 -8.18 -6.83 17.56
N THR A 102 -7.42 -5.76 17.49
CA THR A 102 -5.98 -5.84 17.28
C THR A 102 -5.29 -5.93 18.64
N GLU A 103 -4.70 -7.07 18.92
CA GLU A 103 -3.74 -7.26 20.04
C GLU A 103 -2.31 -6.85 19.65
N ALA A 104 -2.14 -6.09 18.59
CA ALA A 104 -0.83 -5.64 18.19
C ALA A 104 -0.50 -4.30 18.86
N ASP A 105 0.70 -4.22 19.47
CA ASP A 105 1.30 -2.99 20.01
C ASP A 105 1.65 -1.96 18.90
N ILE A 106 0.73 -1.76 17.95
CA ILE A 106 0.89 -0.76 16.91
C ILE A 106 0.15 0.50 17.36
N PRO A 107 0.85 1.59 17.65
CA PRO A 107 0.20 2.82 18.05
C PRO A 107 -0.65 3.39 16.90
N PHE A 108 -1.91 3.72 17.19
CA PHE A 108 -2.83 4.38 16.28
C PHE A 108 -2.89 5.87 16.61
N PHE A 109 -2.78 6.71 15.60
CA PHE A 109 -2.96 8.15 15.68
C PHE A 109 -3.95 8.64 14.61
#